data_a01e07920619cedde311c80450c1582a
#
_entry.id   a01e07920619cedde311c80450c1582a
#
_cell.length_a   1.000
_cell.length_b   1.000
_cell.length_c   1.000
_cell.angle_alpha   90.00
_cell.angle_beta   90.00
_cell.angle_gamma   90.00
#
_symmetry.space_group_name_H-M   'P 1'
#
loop_
_entity.id
_entity.type
_entity.pdbx_description
1 polymer ?
#
loop_
_entity_poly.entity_id
_entity_poly.type
_entity_poly.pdbx_seq_one_letter_code
_entity_poly.pdbx_strand_id
1 'polypeptide(L)'
;TAIGFLYRYGYFTQVLSVDGQQIAEYEAQNFDQLPIEQVMGEDGLPMILEVPYPGRIVYAHVWRVNVGRMKLYLLDTDFDMNSEFDRQITHKLYGGDWENRIKQEYLLGIGGVHMLNKLGIKTDIYHANEGHAALMNVQRLTDYVQNENLPFNVALEIVRASSLYTVHTPVPAGHDYFDEQLFGKYMSGYPQMLGISWDEFMGMGRMNPEDKSERFCMSTFACNTSQEVNGVSWLHGEVSKKMFAGIWN
;
A
#
# COMPACT_ATOMS: atom_id res chain seq x y z
N THR A 1 1.06 9.54 13.06
CA THR A 1 0.07 8.55 12.60
C THR A 1 0.77 7.52 11.73
N ALA A 2 0.43 6.25 11.88
CA ALA A 2 0.84 5.16 11.02
C ALA A 2 -0.38 4.34 10.58
N ILE A 3 -0.27 3.65 9.44
CA ILE A 3 -1.33 2.80 8.89
C ILE A 3 -0.74 1.43 8.58
N GLY A 4 -1.48 0.38 8.89
CA GLY A 4 -1.12 -1.00 8.59
C GLY A 4 -2.34 -1.89 8.48
N PHE A 5 -2.12 -3.20 8.56
CA PHE A 5 -3.19 -4.20 8.59
C PHE A 5 -3.31 -4.86 9.94
N LEU A 6 -4.53 -5.19 10.32
CA LEU A 6 -4.80 -6.13 11.39
C LEU A 6 -4.94 -7.52 10.76
N TYR A 7 -3.88 -8.31 10.83
CA TYR A 7 -3.90 -9.64 10.24
C TYR A 7 -4.68 -10.64 11.10
N ARG A 8 -5.60 -11.37 10.47
CA ARG A 8 -6.34 -12.44 11.15
C ARG A 8 -5.42 -13.51 11.70
N TYR A 9 -4.35 -13.82 10.98
CA TYR A 9 -3.33 -14.82 11.32
C TYR A 9 -1.98 -14.12 11.46
N GLY A 10 -1.80 -13.37 12.56
CA GLY A 10 -0.60 -12.56 12.80
C GLY A 10 0.63 -13.37 13.21
N TYR A 11 0.42 -14.58 13.72
CA TYR A 11 1.48 -15.50 14.13
C TYR A 11 1.36 -16.83 13.40
N PHE A 12 2.49 -17.48 13.23
CA PHE A 12 2.54 -18.86 12.79
C PHE A 12 3.61 -19.62 13.58
N THR A 13 3.36 -20.90 13.82
CA THR A 13 4.32 -21.82 14.39
C THR A 13 4.93 -22.64 13.26
N GLN A 14 6.25 -22.75 13.24
CA GLN A 14 6.93 -23.67 12.32
C GLN A 14 7.11 -25.02 12.99
N VAL A 15 6.55 -26.06 12.38
CA VAL A 15 6.75 -27.44 12.78
C VAL A 15 7.54 -28.19 11.73
N LEU A 16 8.37 -29.13 12.14
CA LEU A 16 9.06 -30.04 11.24
C LEU A 16 8.23 -31.32 11.11
N SER A 17 7.89 -31.68 9.88
CA SER A 17 7.28 -32.98 9.60
C SER A 17 8.29 -34.12 9.77
N VAL A 18 7.81 -35.36 9.77
CA VAL A 18 8.65 -36.55 9.95
C VAL A 18 9.71 -36.69 8.86
N ASP A 19 9.43 -36.18 7.67
CA ASP A 19 10.32 -36.14 6.50
C ASP A 19 11.18 -34.87 6.42
N GLY A 20 11.17 -34.03 7.49
CA GLY A 20 12.02 -32.86 7.62
C GLY A 20 11.54 -31.61 6.85
N GLN A 21 10.29 -31.59 6.38
CA GLN A 21 9.71 -30.39 5.78
C GLN A 21 9.26 -29.40 6.83
N GLN A 22 9.48 -28.11 6.57
CA GLN A 22 8.94 -27.04 7.39
C GLN A 22 7.48 -26.77 7.01
N ILE A 23 6.59 -26.86 7.99
CA ILE A 23 5.16 -26.57 7.85
C ILE A 23 4.85 -25.37 8.74
N ALA A 24 4.17 -24.36 8.17
CA ALA A 24 3.67 -23.22 8.91
C ALA A 24 2.22 -23.48 9.35
N GLU A 25 1.98 -23.48 10.65
CA GLU A 25 0.64 -23.57 11.24
C GLU A 25 0.21 -22.19 11.72
N TYR A 26 -0.98 -21.77 11.32
CA TYR A 26 -1.53 -20.45 11.61
C TYR A 26 -2.68 -20.55 12.60
N GLU A 27 -2.64 -19.72 13.65
CA GLU A 27 -3.76 -19.55 14.58
C GLU A 27 -4.42 -18.20 14.38
N ALA A 28 -5.76 -18.19 14.39
CA ALA A 28 -6.52 -16.95 14.29
C ALA A 28 -6.36 -16.13 15.58
N GLN A 29 -6.03 -14.85 15.44
CA GLN A 29 -5.97 -13.93 16.58
C GLN A 29 -7.36 -13.64 17.13
N ASN A 30 -7.47 -13.55 18.44
CA ASN A 30 -8.64 -13.01 19.12
C ASN A 30 -8.42 -11.52 19.35
N PHE A 31 -9.06 -10.68 18.54
CA PHE A 31 -8.89 -9.23 18.58
C PHE A 31 -9.38 -8.59 19.88
N ASP A 32 -10.34 -9.23 20.57
CA ASP A 32 -10.84 -8.77 21.88
C ASP A 32 -9.79 -8.87 23.00
N GLN A 33 -8.75 -9.66 22.78
CA GLN A 33 -7.63 -9.83 23.73
C GLN A 33 -6.43 -8.92 23.41
N LEU A 34 -6.48 -8.18 22.31
CA LEU A 34 -5.42 -7.26 21.91
C LEU A 34 -5.66 -5.86 22.49
N PRO A 35 -4.61 -5.08 22.75
CA PRO A 35 -4.73 -3.70 23.21
C PRO A 35 -5.10 -2.74 22.06
N ILE A 36 -6.17 -3.06 21.37
CA ILE A 36 -6.70 -2.32 20.20
C ILE A 36 -8.15 -1.95 20.44
N GLU A 37 -8.61 -0.93 19.80
CA GLU A 37 -10.01 -0.48 19.85
C GLU A 37 -10.53 -0.19 18.45
N GLN A 38 -11.80 -0.50 18.19
CA GLN A 38 -12.43 -0.09 16.94
C GLN A 38 -12.61 1.44 16.93
N VAL A 39 -12.31 2.04 15.79
CA VAL A 39 -12.63 3.45 15.58
C VAL A 39 -14.14 3.57 15.36
N MET A 40 -14.78 4.42 16.14
CA MET A 40 -16.21 4.64 16.06
C MET A 40 -16.53 5.83 15.15
N GLY A 41 -17.60 5.73 14.39
CA GLY A 41 -18.16 6.83 13.63
C GLY A 41 -18.91 7.83 14.51
N GLU A 42 -19.39 8.93 13.93
CA GLU A 42 -20.18 9.94 14.62
C GLU A 42 -21.54 9.40 15.10
N ASP A 43 -22.03 8.36 14.48
CA ASP A 43 -23.26 7.63 14.83
C ASP A 43 -23.09 6.67 16.03
N GLY A 44 -21.88 6.55 16.56
CA GLY A 44 -21.54 5.64 17.64
C GLY A 44 -21.41 4.17 17.22
N LEU A 45 -21.43 3.87 15.92
CA LEU A 45 -21.18 2.55 15.36
C LEU A 45 -19.72 2.41 14.92
N PRO A 46 -19.20 1.17 14.79
CA PRO A 46 -17.86 0.95 14.23
C PRO A 46 -17.72 1.60 12.85
N MET A 47 -16.65 2.38 12.66
CA MET A 47 -16.38 3.01 11.38
C MET A 47 -16.06 1.96 10.33
N ILE A 48 -16.80 1.98 9.23
CA ILE A 48 -16.54 1.15 8.06
C ILE A 48 -15.93 2.05 6.97
N LEU A 49 -14.76 1.66 6.50
CA LEU A 49 -14.10 2.26 5.35
C LEU A 49 -14.57 1.56 4.07
N GLU A 50 -15.01 2.35 3.11
CA GLU A 50 -15.36 1.88 1.77
C GLU A 50 -14.21 2.15 0.82
N VAL A 51 -13.66 1.10 0.21
CA VAL A 51 -12.58 1.22 -0.76
C VAL A 51 -13.07 0.71 -2.11
N PRO A 52 -13.09 1.57 -3.15
CA PRO A 52 -13.56 1.16 -4.47
C PRO A 52 -12.53 0.26 -5.15
N TYR A 53 -12.88 -1.01 -5.31
CA TYR A 53 -12.15 -1.98 -6.11
C TYR A 53 -12.81 -2.15 -7.48
N PRO A 54 -12.12 -2.74 -8.47
CA PRO A 54 -12.73 -3.00 -9.79
C PRO A 54 -14.05 -3.76 -9.67
N GLY A 55 -15.15 -3.11 -10.08
CA GLY A 55 -16.49 -3.70 -10.11
C GLY A 55 -17.16 -3.94 -8.76
N ARG A 56 -16.57 -3.52 -7.65
CA ARG A 56 -17.12 -3.69 -6.30
C ARG A 56 -16.55 -2.72 -5.29
N ILE A 57 -17.14 -2.68 -4.11
CA ILE A 57 -16.58 -2.01 -2.93
C ILE A 57 -16.04 -3.09 -1.99
N VAL A 58 -14.84 -2.88 -1.48
CA VAL A 58 -14.28 -3.66 -0.37
C VAL A 58 -14.39 -2.82 0.89
N TYR A 59 -14.93 -3.40 1.91
CA TYR A 59 -15.16 -2.76 3.20
C TYR A 59 -14.04 -3.12 4.17
N ALA A 60 -13.61 -2.17 5.00
CA ALA A 60 -12.65 -2.44 6.06
C ALA A 60 -13.11 -1.83 7.38
N HIS A 61 -13.03 -2.59 8.47
CA HIS A 61 -13.02 -2.04 9.80
C HIS A 61 -11.71 -1.30 10.04
N VAL A 62 -11.78 -0.25 10.82
CA VAL A 62 -10.60 0.52 11.24
C VAL A 62 -10.40 0.32 12.74
N TRP A 63 -9.26 -0.25 13.07
CA TRP A 63 -8.82 -0.41 14.45
C TRP A 63 -7.75 0.62 14.79
N ARG A 64 -7.63 0.97 16.06
CA ARG A 64 -6.64 1.93 16.54
C ARG A 64 -5.84 1.35 17.69
N VAL A 65 -4.53 1.60 17.64
CA VAL A 65 -3.59 1.34 18.72
C VAL A 65 -2.94 2.66 19.12
N ASN A 66 -2.91 2.96 20.42
CA ASN A 66 -2.21 4.12 20.93
C ASN A 66 -0.81 3.69 21.39
N VAL A 67 0.23 4.14 20.67
CA VAL A 67 1.63 3.85 20.98
C VAL A 67 2.31 5.14 21.44
N GLY A 68 2.24 5.42 22.74
CA GLY A 68 2.65 6.71 23.29
C GLY A 68 1.82 7.84 22.66
N ARG A 69 2.48 8.79 22.01
CA ARG A 69 1.81 9.90 21.30
C ARG A 69 1.39 9.55 19.85
N MET A 70 1.82 8.41 19.35
CA MET A 70 1.51 7.97 17.98
C MET A 70 0.23 7.12 17.97
N LYS A 71 -0.61 7.34 16.97
CA LYS A 71 -1.76 6.49 16.65
C LYS A 71 -1.40 5.60 15.48
N LEU A 72 -1.56 4.30 15.66
CA LEU A 72 -1.48 3.29 14.60
C LEU A 72 -2.90 2.85 14.26
N TYR A 73 -3.28 3.05 13.01
CA TYR A 73 -4.55 2.57 12.46
C TYR A 73 -4.31 1.28 11.69
N LEU A 74 -5.17 0.31 11.91
CA LEU A 74 -5.08 -1.02 11.32
C LEU A 74 -6.37 -1.31 10.54
N LEU A 75 -6.21 -1.66 9.26
CA LEU A 75 -7.32 -2.01 8.38
C LEU A 75 -7.57 -3.52 8.44
N ASP A 76 -8.85 -3.90 8.51
CA ASP A 76 -9.31 -5.27 8.62
C ASP A 76 -10.51 -5.50 7.70
N THR A 77 -10.36 -6.41 6.72
CA THR A 77 -11.42 -6.76 5.77
C THR A 77 -12.18 -8.03 6.15
N ASP A 78 -11.80 -8.71 7.26
CA ASP A 78 -12.38 -9.99 7.64
C ASP A 78 -13.70 -9.86 8.39
N PHE A 79 -14.75 -9.43 7.69
CA PHE A 79 -16.11 -9.38 8.22
C PHE A 79 -17.17 -9.53 7.13
N ASP A 80 -18.41 -9.74 7.55
CA ASP A 80 -19.50 -10.30 6.73
C ASP A 80 -20.01 -9.40 5.59
N MET A 81 -19.68 -8.11 5.57
CA MET A 81 -20.02 -7.24 4.42
C MET A 81 -19.21 -7.57 3.18
N ASN A 82 -18.06 -8.22 3.33
CA ASN A 82 -17.21 -8.64 2.23
C ASN A 82 -17.52 -10.07 1.77
N SER A 83 -17.26 -10.32 0.49
CA SER A 83 -17.17 -11.69 -0.01
C SER A 83 -16.07 -12.47 0.73
N GLU A 84 -16.19 -13.78 0.82
CA GLU A 84 -15.16 -14.63 1.43
C GLU A 84 -13.78 -14.40 0.81
N PHE A 85 -13.74 -14.10 -0.49
CA PHE A 85 -12.52 -13.80 -1.22
C PHE A 85 -11.88 -12.46 -0.82
N ASP A 86 -12.68 -11.44 -0.53
CA ASP A 86 -12.17 -10.12 -0.12
C ASP A 86 -11.84 -10.07 1.38
N ARG A 87 -12.48 -10.90 2.20
CA ARG A 87 -12.12 -11.09 3.61
C ARG A 87 -10.66 -11.55 3.76
N GLN A 88 -10.16 -12.33 2.81
CA GLN A 88 -8.80 -12.89 2.86
C GLN A 88 -7.69 -11.86 2.63
N ILE A 89 -8.00 -10.64 2.16
CA ILE A 89 -6.99 -9.60 1.90
C ILE A 89 -6.13 -9.32 3.14
N THR A 90 -6.76 -9.28 4.33
CA THR A 90 -6.07 -9.04 5.60
C THR A 90 -5.89 -10.31 6.44
N HIS A 91 -5.95 -11.51 5.86
CA HIS A 91 -5.75 -12.75 6.62
C HIS A 91 -4.29 -12.96 7.01
N LYS A 92 -3.37 -12.87 6.06
CA LYS A 92 -1.96 -13.23 6.26
C LYS A 92 -1.00 -12.21 5.63
N LEU A 93 0.08 -11.92 6.35
CA LEU A 93 1.24 -11.25 5.77
C LEU A 93 1.89 -12.19 4.73
N TYR A 94 2.16 -11.67 3.53
CA TYR A 94 2.70 -12.44 2.40
C TYR A 94 1.89 -13.67 2.00
N GLY A 95 0.61 -13.71 2.36
CA GLY A 95 -0.29 -14.79 1.97
C GLY A 95 -0.89 -14.59 0.58
N GLY A 96 -1.23 -15.70 -0.10
CA GLY A 96 -1.88 -15.68 -1.41
C GLY A 96 -0.92 -15.52 -2.58
N ASP A 97 -1.50 -15.18 -3.73
CA ASP A 97 -0.81 -14.96 -5.00
C ASP A 97 -0.52 -13.47 -5.26
N TRP A 98 0.01 -13.15 -6.44
CA TRP A 98 0.28 -11.79 -6.87
C TRP A 98 -0.99 -10.92 -6.93
N GLU A 99 -2.16 -11.52 -7.18
CA GLU A 99 -3.42 -10.79 -7.15
C GLU A 99 -3.81 -10.42 -5.72
N ASN A 100 -3.60 -11.31 -4.75
CA ASN A 100 -3.80 -10.93 -3.34
C ASN A 100 -2.80 -9.86 -2.91
N ARG A 101 -1.57 -9.93 -3.41
CA ARG A 101 -0.55 -8.91 -3.12
C ARG A 101 -0.97 -7.51 -3.61
N ILE A 102 -1.40 -7.36 -4.86
CA ILE A 102 -1.85 -6.05 -5.35
C ILE A 102 -3.09 -5.57 -4.60
N LYS A 103 -4.00 -6.46 -4.19
CA LYS A 103 -5.13 -6.09 -3.35
C LYS A 103 -4.69 -5.51 -2.01
N GLN A 104 -3.72 -6.14 -1.34
CA GLN A 104 -3.16 -5.61 -0.10
C GLN A 104 -2.55 -4.23 -0.31
N GLU A 105 -1.74 -4.04 -1.33
CA GLU A 105 -1.10 -2.76 -1.62
C GLU A 105 -2.12 -1.67 -2.00
N TYR A 106 -3.16 -2.04 -2.72
CA TYR A 106 -4.28 -1.17 -3.05
C TYR A 106 -5.03 -0.73 -1.78
N LEU A 107 -5.36 -1.67 -0.91
CA LEU A 107 -6.01 -1.37 0.36
C LEU A 107 -5.14 -0.48 1.25
N LEU A 108 -3.84 -0.78 1.36
CA LEU A 108 -2.93 -0.01 2.20
C LEU A 108 -2.74 1.41 1.67
N GLY A 109 -2.43 1.55 0.39
CA GLY A 109 -2.13 2.84 -0.23
C GLY A 109 -3.39 3.68 -0.41
N ILE A 110 -4.29 3.23 -1.27
CA ILE A 110 -5.51 3.98 -1.63
C ILE A 110 -6.49 3.99 -0.45
N GLY A 111 -6.77 2.84 0.13
CA GLY A 111 -7.65 2.73 1.30
C GLY A 111 -7.12 3.51 2.50
N GLY A 112 -5.80 3.52 2.71
CA GLY A 112 -5.15 4.29 3.77
C GLY A 112 -5.39 5.80 3.62
N VAL A 113 -5.28 6.35 2.41
CA VAL A 113 -5.57 7.78 2.16
C VAL A 113 -7.07 8.07 2.35
N HIS A 114 -7.96 7.20 1.87
CA HIS A 114 -9.40 7.32 2.11
C HIS A 114 -9.72 7.35 3.61
N MET A 115 -9.05 6.52 4.40
CA MET A 115 -9.21 6.51 5.86
C MET A 115 -8.76 7.83 6.48
N LEU A 116 -7.59 8.36 6.09
CA LEU A 116 -7.11 9.67 6.59
C LEU A 116 -8.12 10.77 6.29
N ASN A 117 -8.62 10.81 5.06
CA ASN A 117 -9.62 11.78 4.63
C ASN A 117 -10.92 11.64 5.45
N LYS A 118 -11.42 10.41 5.63
CA LYS A 118 -12.64 10.14 6.40
C LYS A 118 -12.51 10.51 7.88
N LEU A 119 -11.31 10.36 8.45
CA LEU A 119 -11.02 10.77 9.83
C LEU A 119 -10.65 12.25 9.98
N GLY A 120 -10.60 13.02 8.89
CA GLY A 120 -10.18 14.42 8.90
C GLY A 120 -8.73 14.64 9.34
N ILE A 121 -7.87 13.61 9.19
CA ILE A 121 -6.46 13.68 9.56
C ILE A 121 -5.69 14.39 8.46
N LYS A 122 -5.28 15.62 8.73
CA LYS A 122 -4.40 16.39 7.84
C LYS A 122 -2.96 15.95 8.03
N THR A 123 -2.26 15.77 6.92
CA THR A 123 -0.90 15.23 6.87
C THR A 123 -0.02 16.15 6.03
N ASP A 124 1.13 16.56 6.56
CA ASP A 124 2.10 17.39 5.84
C ASP A 124 3.09 16.52 5.06
N ILE A 125 3.51 15.39 5.64
CA ILE A 125 4.47 14.46 5.04
C ILE A 125 3.90 13.05 5.03
N TYR A 126 4.03 12.40 3.90
CA TYR A 126 3.64 11.01 3.68
C TYR A 126 4.90 10.14 3.54
N HIS A 127 5.02 9.17 4.41
CA HIS A 127 6.17 8.27 4.44
C HIS A 127 5.76 6.87 3.95
N ALA A 128 6.28 6.47 2.80
CA ALA A 128 6.18 5.10 2.31
C ALA A 128 7.30 4.26 2.92
N ASN A 129 6.93 3.37 3.85
CA ASN A 129 7.82 2.36 4.39
C ASN A 129 7.80 1.15 3.46
N GLU A 130 8.73 1.07 2.51
CA GLU A 130 8.80 0.12 1.40
C GLU A 130 7.78 0.40 0.27
N GLY A 131 7.97 -0.26 -0.89
CA GLY A 131 7.18 -0.08 -2.11
C GLY A 131 5.70 -0.40 -1.96
N HIS A 132 5.35 -1.34 -1.08
CA HIS A 132 3.96 -1.77 -0.89
C HIS A 132 2.98 -0.68 -0.43
N ALA A 133 3.48 0.45 0.05
CA ALA A 133 2.65 1.61 0.40
C ALA A 133 2.53 2.67 -0.72
N ALA A 134 3.24 2.50 -1.84
CA ALA A 134 3.41 3.54 -2.85
C ALA A 134 2.09 3.98 -3.53
N LEU A 135 1.08 3.11 -3.61
CA LEU A 135 -0.22 3.47 -4.20
C LEU A 135 -0.95 4.58 -3.43
N MET A 136 -0.49 4.94 -2.21
CA MET A 136 -0.99 6.16 -1.54
C MET A 136 -0.79 7.40 -2.40
N ASN A 137 0.31 7.46 -3.18
CA ASN A 137 0.59 8.60 -4.04
C ASN A 137 -0.34 8.66 -5.26
N VAL A 138 -0.86 7.52 -5.73
CA VAL A 138 -1.90 7.52 -6.77
C VAL A 138 -3.18 8.19 -6.26
N GLN A 139 -3.63 7.85 -5.05
CA GLN A 139 -4.83 8.47 -4.48
C GLN A 139 -4.62 9.96 -4.23
N ARG A 140 -3.47 10.35 -3.71
CA ARG A 140 -3.13 11.76 -3.48
C ARG A 140 -3.09 12.57 -4.78
N LEU A 141 -2.48 12.01 -5.83
CA LEU A 141 -2.50 12.61 -7.17
C LEU A 141 -3.93 12.80 -7.65
N THR A 142 -4.77 11.76 -7.49
CA THR A 142 -6.17 11.82 -7.87
C THR A 142 -6.93 12.90 -7.09
N ASP A 143 -6.71 13.00 -5.79
CA ASP A 143 -7.34 14.04 -4.95
C ASP A 143 -6.96 15.45 -5.44
N TYR A 144 -5.69 15.72 -5.73
CA TYR A 144 -5.26 17.02 -6.25
C TYR A 144 -5.81 17.34 -7.65
N VAL A 145 -5.81 16.35 -8.56
CA VAL A 145 -6.31 16.56 -9.92
C VAL A 145 -7.83 16.71 -9.95
N GLN A 146 -8.56 15.83 -9.24
CA GLN A 146 -10.02 15.78 -9.32
C GLN A 146 -10.73 16.77 -8.39
N ASN A 147 -10.23 16.92 -7.16
CA ASN A 147 -10.91 17.75 -6.16
C ASN A 147 -10.41 19.20 -6.18
N GLU A 148 -9.12 19.41 -6.46
CA GLU A 148 -8.52 20.75 -6.50
C GLU A 148 -8.32 21.28 -7.93
N ASN A 149 -8.68 20.49 -8.95
CA ASN A 149 -8.58 20.83 -10.38
C ASN A 149 -7.15 21.24 -10.82
N LEU A 150 -6.13 20.62 -10.23
CA LEU A 150 -4.74 20.88 -10.60
C LEU A 150 -4.33 20.06 -11.84
N PRO A 151 -3.50 20.61 -12.73
CA PRO A 151 -2.87 19.80 -13.78
C PRO A 151 -2.00 18.69 -13.16
N PHE A 152 -1.92 17.53 -13.80
CA PHE A 152 -1.18 16.37 -13.31
C PHE A 152 0.28 16.69 -12.93
N ASN A 153 1.01 17.43 -13.76
CA ASN A 153 2.39 17.80 -13.49
C ASN A 153 2.54 18.65 -12.20
N VAL A 154 1.58 19.52 -11.92
CA VAL A 154 1.57 20.32 -10.68
C VAL A 154 1.24 19.43 -9.48
N ALA A 155 0.23 18.57 -9.62
CA ALA A 155 -0.13 17.60 -8.58
C ALA A 155 1.05 16.66 -8.25
N LEU A 156 1.79 16.21 -9.27
CA LEU A 156 2.96 15.36 -9.10
C LEU A 156 4.07 16.04 -8.28
N GLU A 157 4.37 17.31 -8.56
CA GLU A 157 5.36 18.06 -7.78
C GLU A 157 4.93 18.26 -6.32
N ILE A 158 3.65 18.53 -6.06
CA ILE A 158 3.13 18.64 -4.69
C ILE A 158 3.23 17.30 -3.95
N VAL A 159 2.85 16.20 -4.62
CA VAL A 159 2.93 14.85 -4.04
C VAL A 159 4.39 14.49 -3.76
N ARG A 160 5.30 14.75 -4.70
CA ARG A 160 6.74 14.50 -4.53
C ARG A 160 7.30 15.28 -3.35
N ALA A 161 7.06 16.59 -3.30
CA ALA A 161 7.59 17.49 -2.27
C ALA A 161 7.17 17.11 -0.84
N SER A 162 6.08 16.35 -0.70
CA SER A 162 5.54 15.90 0.59
C SER A 162 5.64 14.38 0.79
N SER A 163 6.45 13.68 -0.01
CA SER A 163 6.65 12.23 0.07
C SER A 163 8.08 11.86 0.41
N LEU A 164 8.21 10.92 1.35
CA LEU A 164 9.46 10.24 1.72
C LEU A 164 9.30 8.75 1.45
N TYR A 165 10.27 8.14 0.79
CA TYR A 165 10.33 6.70 0.57
C TYR A 165 11.54 6.08 1.27
N THR A 166 11.33 5.06 2.10
CA THR A 166 12.40 4.31 2.75
C THR A 166 12.47 2.90 2.18
N VAL A 167 13.63 2.57 1.60
CA VAL A 167 13.93 1.25 1.03
C VAL A 167 14.42 0.32 2.12
N HIS A 168 13.82 -0.85 2.24
CA HIS A 168 14.21 -1.93 3.15
C HIS A 168 14.81 -3.12 2.41
N THR A 169 14.42 -3.32 1.16
CA THR A 169 14.77 -4.50 0.36
C THR A 169 16.14 -4.32 -0.31
N PRO A 170 17.14 -5.19 -0.01
CA PRO A 170 18.51 -5.00 -0.48
C PRO A 170 18.79 -5.60 -1.86
N VAL A 171 17.80 -6.28 -2.47
CA VAL A 171 17.96 -6.99 -3.74
C VAL A 171 16.77 -6.73 -4.68
N PRO A 172 17.02 -6.55 -6.00
CA PRO A 172 15.93 -6.24 -6.95
C PRO A 172 14.80 -7.27 -6.96
N ALA A 173 15.12 -8.56 -6.79
CA ALA A 173 14.12 -9.63 -6.81
C ALA A 173 13.12 -9.60 -5.63
N GLY A 174 13.40 -8.83 -4.60
CA GLY A 174 12.53 -8.69 -3.43
C GLY A 174 11.51 -7.55 -3.55
N HIS A 175 11.58 -6.74 -4.61
CA HIS A 175 10.60 -5.69 -4.86
C HIS A 175 9.34 -6.26 -5.53
N ASP A 176 8.21 -5.58 -5.33
CA ASP A 176 6.95 -5.97 -5.93
C ASP A 176 6.86 -5.48 -7.38
N TYR A 177 6.69 -6.43 -8.31
CA TYR A 177 6.55 -6.20 -9.74
C TYR A 177 5.23 -6.79 -10.24
N PHE A 178 4.41 -5.97 -10.86
CA PHE A 178 3.15 -6.39 -11.44
C PHE A 178 3.23 -6.35 -12.97
N ASP A 179 2.83 -7.43 -13.63
CA ASP A 179 2.64 -7.41 -15.07
C ASP A 179 1.50 -6.46 -15.45
N GLU A 180 1.53 -5.98 -16.69
CA GLU A 180 0.60 -4.96 -17.17
C GLU A 180 -0.86 -5.42 -17.10
N GLN A 181 -1.13 -6.70 -17.32
CA GLN A 181 -2.48 -7.26 -17.30
C GLN A 181 -3.06 -7.22 -15.87
N LEU A 182 -2.29 -7.71 -14.90
CA LEU A 182 -2.72 -7.71 -13.50
C LEU A 182 -2.82 -6.27 -12.96
N PHE A 183 -1.82 -5.45 -13.22
CA PHE A 183 -1.83 -4.05 -12.78
C PHE A 183 -3.00 -3.27 -13.40
N GLY A 184 -3.25 -3.46 -14.70
CA GLY A 184 -4.36 -2.84 -15.43
C GLY A 184 -5.74 -3.25 -14.89
N LYS A 185 -5.89 -4.48 -14.39
CA LYS A 185 -7.13 -4.91 -13.74
C LYS A 185 -7.55 -3.99 -12.59
N TYR A 186 -6.60 -3.46 -11.84
CA TYR A 186 -6.84 -2.60 -10.67
C TYR A 186 -6.70 -1.12 -10.96
N MET A 187 -5.80 -0.74 -11.87
CA MET A 187 -5.34 0.64 -12.01
C MET A 187 -5.78 1.33 -13.31
N SER A 188 -6.44 0.64 -14.24
CA SER A 188 -6.78 1.19 -15.58
C SER A 188 -7.71 2.41 -15.54
N GLY A 189 -8.45 2.64 -14.47
CA GLY A 189 -9.29 3.82 -14.31
C GLY A 189 -8.53 5.09 -13.92
N TYR A 190 -7.35 4.97 -13.32
CA TYR A 190 -6.61 6.10 -12.77
C TYR A 190 -6.02 7.04 -13.84
N PRO A 191 -5.45 6.58 -14.97
CA PRO A 191 -4.93 7.47 -15.99
C PRO A 191 -5.94 8.50 -16.48
N GLN A 192 -7.18 8.09 -16.71
CA GLN A 192 -8.25 9.00 -17.10
C GLN A 192 -8.53 10.04 -16.01
N MET A 193 -8.56 9.65 -14.74
CA MET A 193 -8.76 10.57 -13.62
C MET A 193 -7.58 11.53 -13.46
N LEU A 194 -6.36 11.10 -13.79
CA LEU A 194 -5.16 11.91 -13.72
C LEU A 194 -4.93 12.78 -14.96
N GLY A 195 -5.67 12.55 -16.06
CA GLY A 195 -5.49 13.27 -17.33
C GLY A 195 -4.22 12.90 -18.07
N ILE A 196 -3.72 11.67 -17.89
CA ILE A 196 -2.52 11.13 -18.57
C ILE A 196 -2.87 9.85 -19.34
N SER A 197 -1.97 9.42 -20.21
CA SER A 197 -2.12 8.15 -20.92
C SER A 197 -1.79 6.94 -20.01
N TRP A 198 -2.24 5.75 -20.42
CA TRP A 198 -1.84 4.51 -19.77
C TRP A 198 -0.33 4.27 -19.82
N ASP A 199 0.29 4.57 -20.96
CA ASP A 199 1.74 4.43 -21.15
C ASP A 199 2.54 5.33 -20.19
N GLU A 200 2.12 6.60 -20.02
CA GLU A 200 2.72 7.51 -19.06
C GLU A 200 2.58 6.99 -17.62
N PHE A 201 1.40 6.48 -17.26
CA PHE A 201 1.17 5.91 -15.94
C PHE A 201 2.05 4.68 -15.68
N MET A 202 2.10 3.74 -16.63
CA MET A 202 2.99 2.58 -16.56
C MET A 202 4.47 2.98 -16.51
N GLY A 203 4.86 4.00 -17.27
CA GLY A 203 6.22 4.55 -17.30
C GLY A 203 6.70 5.04 -15.93
N MET A 204 5.80 5.52 -15.08
CA MET A 204 6.17 5.94 -13.71
C MET A 204 6.67 4.78 -12.83
N GLY A 205 6.31 3.54 -13.12
CA GLY A 205 6.78 2.34 -12.42
C GLY A 205 7.88 1.57 -13.14
N ARG A 206 8.44 2.10 -14.24
CA ARG A 206 9.51 1.48 -15.03
C ARG A 206 10.83 2.20 -14.84
N MET A 207 11.94 1.47 -14.84
CA MET A 207 13.29 2.05 -14.83
C MET A 207 13.56 2.83 -16.11
N ASN A 208 13.17 2.27 -17.25
CA ASN A 208 13.08 2.98 -18.51
C ASN A 208 11.60 3.17 -18.86
N PRO A 209 11.03 4.40 -18.72
CA PRO A 209 9.62 4.66 -18.99
C PRO A 209 9.13 4.21 -20.37
N GLU A 210 10.00 4.23 -21.38
CA GLU A 210 9.69 3.87 -22.76
C GLU A 210 9.75 2.34 -23.02
N ASP A 211 10.34 1.56 -22.11
CA ASP A 211 10.44 0.11 -22.28
C ASP A 211 9.16 -0.60 -21.81
N LYS A 212 8.29 -0.87 -22.79
CA LYS A 212 7.02 -1.56 -22.54
C LYS A 212 7.16 -3.03 -22.13
N SER A 213 8.36 -3.60 -22.19
CA SER A 213 8.61 -4.96 -21.69
C SER A 213 8.82 -4.99 -20.18
N GLU A 214 9.14 -3.85 -19.56
CA GLU A 214 9.29 -3.76 -18.13
C GLU A 214 7.92 -3.82 -17.42
N ARG A 215 7.86 -4.61 -16.36
CA ARG A 215 6.72 -4.65 -15.44
C ARG A 215 6.66 -3.37 -14.60
N PHE A 216 5.49 -3.07 -14.05
CA PHE A 216 5.35 -1.98 -13.09
C PHE A 216 5.98 -2.38 -11.76
N CYS A 217 6.99 -1.64 -11.33
CA CYS A 217 7.70 -1.83 -10.05
C CYS A 217 7.21 -0.80 -9.04
N MET A 218 6.69 -1.27 -7.91
CA MET A 218 6.19 -0.39 -6.85
C MET A 218 7.28 0.49 -6.24
N SER A 219 8.50 -0.02 -6.11
CA SER A 219 9.63 0.74 -5.59
C SER A 219 10.11 1.81 -6.57
N THR A 220 10.10 1.53 -7.88
CA THR A 220 10.38 2.53 -8.92
C THR A 220 9.33 3.64 -8.88
N PHE A 221 8.06 3.28 -8.79
CA PHE A 221 6.98 4.25 -8.65
C PHE A 221 7.12 5.10 -7.36
N ALA A 222 7.47 4.46 -6.24
CA ALA A 222 7.73 5.18 -4.98
C ALA A 222 8.88 6.18 -5.12
N CYS A 223 9.99 5.81 -5.78
CA CYS A 223 11.10 6.73 -6.08
C CYS A 223 10.63 7.90 -6.95
N ASN A 224 9.92 7.64 -8.04
CA ASN A 224 9.48 8.67 -8.97
C ASN A 224 8.45 9.64 -8.39
N THR A 225 7.75 9.24 -7.33
CA THR A 225 6.72 10.03 -6.65
C THR A 225 7.13 10.55 -5.28
N SER A 226 8.41 10.43 -4.90
CA SER A 226 8.96 10.95 -3.65
C SER A 226 10.13 11.89 -3.93
N GLN A 227 10.22 12.97 -3.15
CA GLN A 227 11.36 13.87 -3.21
C GLN A 227 12.54 13.34 -2.41
N GLU A 228 12.28 12.66 -1.30
CA GLU A 228 13.30 12.08 -0.44
C GLU A 228 13.23 10.56 -0.49
N VAL A 229 14.38 9.93 -0.74
CA VAL A 229 14.53 8.48 -0.74
C VAL A 229 15.74 8.11 0.11
N ASN A 230 15.55 7.19 1.04
CA ASN A 230 16.62 6.71 1.89
C ASN A 230 16.60 5.20 2.10
N GLY A 231 17.74 4.61 2.37
CA GLY A 231 17.86 3.25 2.90
C GLY A 231 17.81 3.25 4.43
N VAL A 232 17.45 2.12 5.03
CA VAL A 232 17.31 1.95 6.49
C VAL A 232 18.63 2.07 7.27
N SER A 233 19.76 2.06 6.60
CA SER A 233 21.09 2.26 7.18
C SER A 233 22.04 2.84 6.13
N TRP A 234 23.21 3.34 6.58
CA TRP A 234 24.22 3.87 5.65
C TRP A 234 24.62 2.86 4.57
N LEU A 235 24.94 1.62 4.98
CA LEU A 235 25.32 0.57 4.04
C LEU A 235 24.20 0.22 3.06
N HIS A 236 22.97 0.15 3.57
CA HIS A 236 21.79 -0.12 2.74
C HIS A 236 21.55 1.03 1.75
N GLY A 237 21.79 2.27 2.15
CA GLY A 237 21.75 3.43 1.25
C GLY A 237 22.70 3.29 0.06
N GLU A 238 23.95 2.84 0.29
CA GLU A 238 24.93 2.61 -0.78
C GLU A 238 24.51 1.47 -1.73
N VAL A 239 23.84 0.45 -1.23
CA VAL A 239 23.26 -0.63 -2.06
C VAL A 239 22.07 -0.08 -2.87
N SER A 240 21.19 0.67 -2.25
CA SER A 240 20.00 1.25 -2.89
C SER A 240 20.36 2.26 -3.98
N LYS A 241 21.39 3.09 -3.80
CA LYS A 241 21.90 3.99 -4.85
C LYS A 241 22.28 3.24 -6.13
N LYS A 242 22.93 2.10 -5.99
CA LYS A 242 23.28 1.27 -7.16
C LYS A 242 22.03 0.65 -7.82
N MET A 243 21.08 0.26 -7.02
CA MET A 243 19.85 -0.39 -7.47
C MET A 243 18.93 0.58 -8.24
N PHE A 244 18.88 1.84 -7.81
CA PHE A 244 18.05 2.89 -8.40
C PHE A 244 18.84 3.95 -9.19
N ALA A 245 20.08 3.63 -9.62
CA ALA A 245 20.96 4.57 -10.31
C ALA A 245 20.37 5.13 -11.63
N GLY A 246 19.39 4.46 -12.24
CA GLY A 246 18.68 4.97 -13.42
C GLY A 246 17.61 6.01 -13.10
N ILE A 247 17.20 6.15 -11.85
CA ILE A 247 16.14 7.08 -11.39
C ILE A 247 16.75 8.20 -10.55
N TRP A 248 17.69 7.87 -9.69
CA TRP A 248 18.37 8.80 -8.79
C TRP A 248 19.86 8.85 -9.12
N ASN A 249 20.36 10.03 -9.44
CA ASN A 249 21.79 10.32 -9.69
C ASN A 249 22.46 10.83 -8.43
#